data_3dd1c780d369c69f6c71ff68c435651b
#
_entry.id   3dd1c780d369c69f6c71ff68c435651b
#
_cell.length_a   1.000
_cell.length_b   1.000
_cell.length_c   1.000
_cell.angle_alpha   90.00
_cell.angle_beta   90.00
_cell.angle_gamma   90.00
#
_symmetry.space_group_name_H-M   'P 1'
#
loop_
_entity.id
_entity.type
_entity.pdbx_description
1 polymer ?
#
loop_
_entity_poly.entity_id
_entity_poly.type
_entity_poly.pdbx_seq_one_letter_code
_entity_poly.pdbx_strand_id
1 'polypeptide(L)'
;MTRIHEIRLTELDAVRLERAVMEVLKTSPVEPQGAAELEALLDNAAIVPSASIGPGVVTMNSTVVLEARPSGERTTLTLVYPKDAAPDQSRVSVLSPVGRALIGAHVGDVIRVLVPGHGERELTVAELAYQPEANGRFDL
;
A
#
# COMPACT_ATOMS: atom_id res chain seq x y z
N MET A 1 -4.76 -13.26 0.38
CA MET A 1 -3.56 -12.54 -0.06
C MET A 1 -2.34 -13.41 0.11
N THR A 2 -1.55 -13.52 -0.93
CA THR A 2 -0.38 -14.39 -0.93
C THR A 2 0.88 -13.54 -0.94
N ARG A 3 1.54 -13.42 0.21
CA ARG A 3 2.84 -12.77 0.31
C ARG A 3 3.85 -13.78 0.79
N ILE A 4 4.92 -13.93 0.03
CA ILE A 4 6.02 -14.82 0.40
C ILE A 4 7.18 -14.05 1.04
N HIS A 5 7.10 -12.71 1.02
CA HIS A 5 8.12 -11.84 1.58
C HIS A 5 7.68 -11.25 2.90
N GLU A 6 8.62 -11.02 3.79
CA GLU A 6 8.40 -10.22 4.97
C GLU A 6 8.04 -8.78 4.54
N ILE A 7 7.02 -8.21 5.17
CA ILE A 7 6.63 -6.84 4.88
C ILE A 7 7.64 -5.89 5.52
N ARG A 8 8.21 -5.01 4.72
CA ARG A 8 9.15 -4.00 5.18
C ARG A 8 8.55 -2.61 5.03
N LEU A 9 8.69 -1.81 6.07
CA LEU A 9 8.23 -0.43 6.09
C LEU A 9 9.39 0.47 6.50
N THR A 10 9.41 1.69 5.96
CA THR A 10 10.35 2.69 6.44
C THR A 10 9.90 3.18 7.82
N GLU A 11 10.86 3.67 8.61
CA GLU A 11 10.55 4.24 9.93
C GLU A 11 9.55 5.40 9.80
N LEU A 12 9.72 6.24 8.80
CA LEU A 12 8.82 7.37 8.56
C LEU A 12 7.41 6.91 8.24
N ASP A 13 7.27 5.94 7.34
CA ASP A 13 5.96 5.42 6.97
C ASP A 13 5.28 4.75 8.16
N ALA A 14 6.03 3.98 8.96
CA ALA A 14 5.47 3.31 10.13
C ALA A 14 4.87 4.31 11.12
N VAL A 15 5.58 5.39 11.43
CA VAL A 15 5.10 6.43 12.33
C VAL A 15 3.86 7.13 11.77
N ARG A 16 3.90 7.48 10.50
CA ARG A 16 2.78 8.16 9.86
C ARG A 16 1.55 7.28 9.73
N LEU A 17 1.76 5.99 9.45
CA LEU A 17 0.65 5.04 9.34
C LEU A 17 -0.01 4.82 10.69
N GLU A 18 0.75 4.74 11.77
CA GLU A 18 0.18 4.63 13.11
C GLU A 18 -0.68 5.84 13.44
N ARG A 19 -0.23 7.04 13.11
CA ARG A 19 -1.02 8.26 13.29
C ARG A 19 -2.30 8.23 12.47
N ALA A 20 -2.21 7.80 11.22
CA ALA A 20 -3.38 7.72 10.35
C ALA A 20 -4.42 6.77 10.90
N VAL A 21 -4.00 5.60 11.41
CA VAL A 21 -4.91 4.64 12.04
C VAL A 21 -5.59 5.27 13.25
N MET A 22 -4.84 5.89 14.14
CA MET A 22 -5.39 6.51 15.33
C MET A 22 -6.39 7.62 15.01
N GLU A 23 -6.08 8.42 14.00
CA GLU A 23 -6.95 9.51 13.58
C GLU A 23 -8.26 8.99 12.99
N VAL A 24 -8.20 7.96 12.17
CA VAL A 24 -9.40 7.34 11.61
C VAL A 24 -10.28 6.74 12.70
N LEU A 25 -9.69 6.08 13.69
CA LEU A 25 -10.44 5.49 14.79
C LEU A 25 -11.15 6.56 15.63
N LYS A 26 -10.60 7.77 15.71
CA LYS A 26 -11.21 8.88 16.47
C LYS A 26 -12.29 9.60 15.69
N THR A 27 -12.07 9.84 14.40
CA THR A 27 -12.87 10.79 13.63
C THR A 27 -13.81 10.15 12.62
N SER A 28 -13.55 8.92 12.23
CA SER A 28 -14.38 8.26 11.22
C SER A 28 -14.53 6.78 11.54
N PRO A 29 -15.61 6.41 12.25
CA PRO A 29 -15.87 5.01 12.57
C PRO A 29 -16.35 4.20 11.35
N VAL A 30 -16.30 4.76 10.16
CA VAL A 30 -16.88 4.16 8.97
C VAL A 30 -16.14 2.91 8.51
N GLU A 31 -14.83 2.82 8.79
CA GLU A 31 -14.03 1.65 8.39
C GLU A 31 -13.12 1.14 9.51
N PRO A 32 -13.70 0.71 10.65
CA PRO A 32 -12.88 0.21 11.75
C PRO A 32 -12.11 -1.06 11.38
N GLN A 33 -12.66 -1.87 10.48
CA GLN A 33 -11.99 -3.09 10.04
C GLN A 33 -10.73 -2.78 9.23
N GLY A 34 -10.78 -1.80 8.33
CA GLY A 34 -9.60 -1.39 7.56
C GLY A 34 -8.48 -0.89 8.45
N ALA A 35 -8.82 -0.08 9.45
CA ALA A 35 -7.84 0.41 10.41
C ALA A 35 -7.24 -0.72 11.24
N ALA A 36 -8.06 -1.68 11.69
CA ALA A 36 -7.60 -2.81 12.48
C ALA A 36 -6.67 -3.72 11.68
N GLU A 37 -6.98 -3.97 10.42
CA GLU A 37 -6.14 -4.79 9.55
C GLU A 37 -4.80 -4.10 9.25
N LEU A 38 -4.81 -2.80 9.05
CA LEU A 38 -3.57 -2.04 8.86
C LEU A 38 -2.71 -2.05 10.13
N GLU A 39 -3.33 -1.90 11.28
CA GLU A 39 -2.62 -1.97 12.56
C GLU A 39 -1.95 -3.32 12.76
N ALA A 40 -2.65 -4.41 12.46
CA ALA A 40 -2.07 -5.76 12.54
C ALA A 40 -0.89 -5.92 11.58
N LEU A 41 -0.98 -5.34 10.40
CA LEU A 41 0.10 -5.36 9.42
C LEU A 41 1.33 -4.60 9.94
N LEU A 42 1.12 -3.44 10.55
CA LEU A 42 2.20 -2.65 11.16
C LEU A 42 2.90 -3.41 12.28
N ASP A 43 2.13 -4.13 13.11
CA ASP A 43 2.70 -4.89 14.23
C ASP A 43 3.61 -6.03 13.78
N ASN A 44 3.41 -6.53 12.57
CA ASN A 44 4.18 -7.66 12.03
C ASN A 44 5.22 -7.25 10.99
N ALA A 45 5.33 -5.97 10.68
CA ALA A 45 6.26 -5.48 9.67
C ALA A 45 7.68 -5.30 10.24
N ALA A 46 8.67 -5.49 9.38
CA ALA A 46 10.04 -5.11 9.70
C ALA A 46 10.23 -3.63 9.42
N ILE A 47 10.67 -2.89 10.41
CA ILE A 47 10.87 -1.44 10.30
C ILE A 47 12.33 -1.18 9.97
N VAL A 48 12.58 -0.49 8.87
CA VAL A 48 13.94 -0.20 8.40
C VAL A 48 14.11 1.30 8.14
N PRO A 49 15.35 1.83 8.21
CA PRO A 49 15.59 3.21 7.81
C PRO A 49 15.19 3.44 6.36
N SER A 50 14.72 4.65 6.03
CA SER A 50 14.30 4.99 4.67
C SER A 50 15.37 4.71 3.63
N ALA A 51 16.63 4.96 3.95
CA ALA A 51 17.73 4.71 3.04
C ALA A 51 18.02 3.23 2.81
N SER A 52 17.48 2.36 3.66
CA SER A 52 17.71 0.91 3.59
C SER A 52 16.58 0.14 2.92
N ILE A 53 15.48 0.82 2.55
CA ILE A 53 14.37 0.15 1.86
C ILE A 53 14.80 -0.20 0.44
N GLY A 54 14.48 -1.40 -0.02
CA GLY A 54 14.84 -1.81 -1.37
C GLY A 54 14.04 -1.07 -2.43
N PRO A 55 14.62 -0.81 -3.61
CA PRO A 55 13.92 -0.05 -4.68
C PRO A 55 12.74 -0.79 -5.30
N GLY A 56 12.59 -2.07 -5.03
CA GLY A 56 11.45 -2.86 -5.51
C GLY A 56 10.32 -3.00 -4.51
N VAL A 57 10.38 -2.31 -3.37
CA VAL A 57 9.37 -2.39 -2.30
C VAL A 57 8.39 -1.23 -2.43
N VAL A 58 7.09 -1.53 -2.36
CA VAL A 58 6.05 -0.50 -2.40
C VAL A 58 5.99 0.20 -1.05
N THR A 59 6.23 1.50 -1.07
CA THR A 59 6.16 2.37 0.11
C THR A 59 5.03 3.38 -0.05
N MET A 60 4.75 4.16 0.99
CA MET A 60 3.76 5.23 0.87
C MET A 60 4.21 6.23 -0.20
N ASN A 61 3.23 6.75 -0.94
CA ASN A 61 3.45 7.67 -2.07
C ASN A 61 4.18 7.04 -3.26
N SER A 62 4.28 5.72 -3.30
CA SER A 62 4.79 4.99 -4.46
C SER A 62 3.74 4.92 -5.55
N THR A 63 4.18 5.00 -6.80
CA THR A 63 3.31 4.79 -7.96
C THR A 63 3.60 3.42 -8.55
N VAL A 64 2.57 2.59 -8.68
CA VAL A 64 2.71 1.21 -9.13
C VAL A 64 1.87 0.95 -10.37
N VAL A 65 2.32 0.00 -11.18
CA VAL A 65 1.53 -0.54 -12.29
C VAL A 65 1.10 -1.95 -11.88
N LEU A 66 -0.20 -2.16 -11.84
CA LEU A 66 -0.81 -3.45 -11.53
C LEU A 66 -1.33 -4.10 -12.79
N GLU A 67 -1.13 -5.40 -12.91
CA GLU A 67 -1.64 -6.17 -14.03
C GLU A 67 -2.68 -7.16 -13.51
N ALA A 68 -3.90 -7.04 -14.01
CA ALA A 68 -5.00 -7.91 -13.62
C ALA A 68 -4.91 -9.25 -14.35
N ARG A 69 -5.25 -10.33 -13.68
CA ARG A 69 -5.31 -11.65 -14.28
C ARG A 69 -6.75 -12.16 -14.30
N PRO A 70 -7.15 -12.89 -15.34
CA PRO A 70 -6.35 -13.30 -16.51
C PRO A 70 -6.34 -12.30 -17.67
N SER A 71 -7.03 -11.15 -17.53
CA SER A 71 -7.21 -10.20 -18.62
C SER A 71 -5.93 -9.54 -19.12
N GLY A 72 -4.93 -9.37 -18.24
CA GLY A 72 -3.71 -8.65 -18.56
C GLY A 72 -3.88 -7.13 -18.56
N GLU A 73 -5.04 -6.63 -18.14
CA GLU A 73 -5.29 -5.20 -18.06
C GLU A 73 -4.37 -4.54 -17.04
N ARG A 74 -3.75 -3.44 -17.43
CA ARG A 74 -2.84 -2.70 -16.56
C ARG A 74 -3.48 -1.43 -16.04
N THR A 75 -3.25 -1.16 -14.75
CA THR A 75 -3.74 0.04 -14.08
C THR A 75 -2.58 0.65 -13.30
N THR A 76 -2.40 1.96 -13.48
CA THR A 76 -1.39 2.71 -12.72
C THR A 76 -2.09 3.44 -11.58
N LEU A 77 -1.54 3.31 -10.37
CA LEU A 77 -2.09 4.02 -9.21
C LEU A 77 -0.99 4.41 -8.22
N THR A 78 -1.31 5.37 -7.36
CA THR A 78 -0.39 5.84 -6.33
C THR A 78 -0.99 5.52 -4.95
N LEU A 79 -0.18 4.91 -4.10
CA LEU A 79 -0.58 4.57 -2.73
C LEU A 79 -0.40 5.78 -1.84
N VAL A 80 -1.47 6.25 -1.22
CA VAL A 80 -1.45 7.48 -0.42
C VAL A 80 -2.08 7.28 0.96
N TYR A 81 -1.83 8.25 1.84
CA TYR A 81 -2.53 8.32 3.13
C TYR A 81 -4.00 8.67 2.93
N PRO A 82 -4.88 8.30 3.88
CA PRO A 82 -6.32 8.52 3.69
C PRO A 82 -6.70 9.95 3.33
N LYS A 83 -6.03 10.94 3.92
CA LYS A 83 -6.31 12.35 3.65
C LYS A 83 -6.03 12.77 2.22
N ASP A 84 -5.16 12.04 1.53
CA ASP A 84 -4.75 12.36 0.17
C ASP A 84 -5.43 11.49 -0.87
N ALA A 85 -6.36 10.63 -0.46
CA ALA A 85 -7.06 9.74 -1.37
C ALA A 85 -7.89 10.52 -2.39
N ALA A 86 -7.75 10.14 -3.64
CA ALA A 86 -8.48 10.76 -4.75
C ALA A 86 -8.66 9.70 -5.83
N PRO A 87 -9.70 8.84 -5.72
CA PRO A 87 -9.88 7.73 -6.66
C PRO A 87 -9.97 8.17 -8.12
N ASP A 88 -10.53 9.34 -8.38
CA ASP A 88 -10.62 9.91 -9.72
C ASP A 88 -9.27 10.34 -10.30
N GLN A 89 -8.24 10.44 -9.44
CA GLN A 89 -6.86 10.75 -9.83
C GLN A 89 -5.94 9.55 -9.61
N SER A 90 -6.51 8.36 -9.47
CA SER A 90 -5.77 7.11 -9.24
C SER A 90 -4.92 7.13 -7.96
N ARG A 91 -5.36 7.87 -6.96
CA ARG A 91 -4.75 7.90 -5.63
C ARG A 91 -5.57 7.03 -4.68
N VAL A 92 -4.98 5.93 -4.27
CA VAL A 92 -5.66 4.90 -3.49
C VAL A 92 -5.22 4.97 -2.04
N SER A 93 -6.20 5.03 -1.13
CA SER A 93 -5.92 5.03 0.30
C SER A 93 -5.29 3.71 0.75
N VAL A 94 -4.31 3.81 1.64
CA VAL A 94 -3.72 2.63 2.30
C VAL A 94 -4.74 1.86 3.13
N LEU A 95 -5.85 2.48 3.51
CA LEU A 95 -6.94 1.82 4.24
C LEU A 95 -7.85 1.00 3.33
N SER A 96 -7.83 1.24 2.02
CA SER A 96 -8.61 0.43 1.08
C SER A 96 -8.05 -0.99 0.98
N PRO A 97 -8.87 -1.96 0.54
CA PRO A 97 -8.37 -3.33 0.37
C PRO A 97 -7.14 -3.42 -0.54
N VAL A 98 -7.15 -2.70 -1.66
CA VAL A 98 -6.02 -2.68 -2.59
C VAL A 98 -4.80 -2.03 -1.93
N GLY A 99 -4.99 -0.90 -1.24
CA GLY A 99 -3.91 -0.19 -0.58
C GLY A 99 -3.23 -1.02 0.50
N ARG A 100 -4.02 -1.71 1.33
CA ARG A 100 -3.47 -2.59 2.37
C ARG A 100 -2.68 -3.74 1.78
N ALA A 101 -3.11 -4.26 0.64
CA ALA A 101 -2.40 -5.34 -0.03
C ALA A 101 -1.10 -4.86 -0.68
N LEU A 102 -1.04 -3.60 -1.08
CA LEU A 102 0.13 -3.03 -1.75
C LEU A 102 1.26 -2.63 -0.83
N ILE A 103 0.95 -2.08 0.35
CA ILE A 103 2.00 -1.58 1.24
C ILE A 103 2.97 -2.72 1.61
N GLY A 104 4.24 -2.51 1.39
CA GLY A 104 5.28 -3.51 1.67
C GLY A 104 5.39 -4.63 0.65
N ALA A 105 4.59 -4.63 -0.41
CA ALA A 105 4.70 -5.62 -1.48
C ALA A 105 5.95 -5.36 -2.32
N HIS A 106 6.39 -6.39 -3.04
CA HIS A 106 7.55 -6.30 -3.93
C HIS A 106 7.10 -6.40 -5.38
N VAL A 107 7.87 -5.82 -6.28
CA VAL A 107 7.65 -6.03 -7.72
C VAL A 107 7.70 -7.53 -8.01
N GLY A 108 6.71 -8.02 -8.73
CA GLY A 108 6.56 -9.43 -9.04
C GLY A 108 5.60 -10.18 -8.13
N ASP A 109 5.22 -9.59 -6.99
CA ASP A 109 4.25 -10.21 -6.09
C ASP A 109 2.88 -10.27 -6.74
N VAL A 110 2.18 -11.39 -6.45
CA VAL A 110 0.78 -11.55 -6.83
C VAL A 110 -0.06 -11.32 -5.58
N ILE A 111 -0.98 -10.38 -5.64
CA ILE A 111 -1.88 -10.07 -4.54
C ILE A 111 -3.31 -10.43 -4.92
N ARG A 112 -4.09 -10.88 -3.94
CA ARG A 112 -5.50 -11.15 -4.12
C ARG A 112 -6.28 -10.20 -3.25
N VAL A 113 -7.18 -9.46 -3.87
CA VAL A 113 -7.98 -8.46 -3.17
C VAL A 113 -9.44 -8.60 -3.54
N LEU A 114 -10.30 -8.23 -2.59
CA LEU A 114 -11.73 -8.14 -2.83
C LEU A 114 -12.01 -6.70 -3.25
N VAL A 115 -12.35 -6.52 -4.53
CA VAL A 115 -12.65 -5.20 -5.08
C VAL A 115 -14.16 -4.99 -5.02
N PRO A 116 -14.65 -3.96 -4.34
CA PRO A 116 -16.09 -3.69 -4.26
C PRO A 116 -16.73 -3.64 -5.64
N GLY A 117 -17.79 -4.41 -5.83
CA GLY A 117 -18.52 -4.49 -7.11
C GLY A 117 -17.88 -5.40 -8.16
N HIS A 118 -16.69 -5.91 -7.92
CA HIS A 118 -15.96 -6.75 -8.88
C HIS A 118 -15.55 -8.12 -8.35
N GLY A 119 -15.78 -8.39 -7.05
CA GLY A 119 -15.39 -9.64 -6.41
C GLY A 119 -13.89 -9.73 -6.19
N GLU A 120 -13.42 -10.96 -6.02
CA GLU A 120 -11.99 -11.21 -5.80
C GLU A 120 -11.21 -11.03 -7.09
N ARG A 121 -10.11 -10.28 -7.01
CA ARG A 121 -9.21 -10.03 -8.13
C ARG A 121 -7.80 -10.45 -7.78
N GLU A 122 -7.15 -11.06 -8.77
CA GLU A 122 -5.72 -11.38 -8.68
C GLU A 122 -4.95 -10.34 -9.46
N LEU A 123 -4.05 -9.62 -8.78
CA LEU A 123 -3.27 -8.54 -9.37
C LEU A 123 -1.79 -8.82 -9.16
N THR A 124 -0.99 -8.60 -10.20
CA THR A 124 0.46 -8.68 -10.11
C THR A 124 1.03 -7.28 -10.03
N VAL A 125 1.99 -7.07 -9.12
CA VAL A 125 2.74 -5.82 -9.05
C VAL A 125 3.76 -5.87 -10.20
N ALA A 126 3.34 -5.36 -11.37
CA ALA A 126 4.13 -5.49 -12.59
C ALA A 126 5.33 -4.55 -12.62
N GLU A 127 5.15 -3.35 -12.06
CA GLU A 127 6.18 -2.33 -12.10
C GLU A 127 6.01 -1.35 -10.95
N LEU A 128 7.11 -0.87 -10.42
CA LEU A 128 7.15 0.22 -9.45
C LEU A 128 7.66 1.45 -10.20
N ALA A 129 6.73 2.27 -10.70
CA ALA A 129 7.04 3.39 -11.57
C ALA A 129 7.72 4.54 -10.81
N TYR A 130 7.40 4.70 -9.52
CA TYR A 130 8.01 5.70 -8.67
C TYR A 130 8.03 5.22 -7.23
N GLN A 131 9.18 5.37 -6.58
CA GLN A 131 9.34 5.14 -5.14
C GLN A 131 10.10 6.36 -4.59
N PRO A 132 9.52 7.08 -3.61
CA PRO A 132 10.18 8.28 -3.08
C PRO A 132 11.62 8.02 -2.61
N GLU A 133 11.84 6.96 -1.87
CA GLU A 133 13.16 6.62 -1.32
C GLU A 133 14.21 6.37 -2.42
N ALA A 134 13.82 5.68 -3.50
CA ALA A 134 14.71 5.43 -4.63
C ALA A 134 15.09 6.71 -5.37
N ASN A 135 14.32 7.79 -5.17
CA ASN A 135 14.58 9.11 -5.77
C ASN A 135 15.13 10.10 -4.75
N GLY A 136 15.60 9.61 -3.61
CA GLY A 136 16.20 10.46 -2.59
C GLY A 136 15.20 11.27 -1.77
N ARG A 137 13.90 10.96 -1.87
CA ARG A 137 12.85 11.67 -1.16
C ARG A 137 12.46 10.90 0.11
N PHE A 138 13.22 11.11 1.17
CA PHE A 138 13.01 10.42 2.44
C PHE A 138 11.98 11.12 3.34
N ASP A 139 11.37 12.18 2.86
CA ASP A 139 10.39 13.00 3.57
C ASP A 139 8.94 12.75 3.11
N LEU A 140 8.75 11.94 2.10
CA LEU A 140 7.41 11.64 1.57
C LEU A 140 6.76 10.45 2.22
#